data_7cc6f4da0c8223605dfe4e2eddb11b2e
#
_entry.id   7cc6f4da0c8223605dfe4e2eddb11b2e
#
_cell.length_a   1.000
_cell.length_b   1.000
_cell.length_c   1.000
_cell.angle_alpha   90.00
_cell.angle_beta   90.00
_cell.angle_gamma   90.00
#
_symmetry.space_group_name_H-M   'P 1'
#
loop_
_entity.id
_entity.type
_entity.pdbx_description
1 polymer ?
#
loop_
_entity_poly.entity_id
_entity_poly.type
_entity_poly.pdbx_seq_one_letter_code
_entity_poly.pdbx_strand_id
1 'polypeptide(L)'
;TNDINALYTDDMTSLYDALYTAVERVATQTGARCVIAFTDGNDNYSNCTPQDVIDVAKRYHIPVFIIGIGSVNSNDPSQIAAQTGGAYYNINTVDSMQSIYDEIYQMEKELYLVEFEDNTGATVKDTAQIEAGYHSLEYGGKCSYSYTPNVLLNPNSTSIYQNGPE
;
A
#
# COMPACT_ATOMS: atom_id res chain seq x y z
N THR A 1 23.66 1.78 10.23
CA THR A 1 24.66 2.39 9.32
C THR A 1 25.69 1.38 8.82
N ASN A 2 26.08 0.38 9.63
CA ASN A 2 27.05 -0.63 9.19
C ASN A 2 26.52 -1.53 8.08
N ASP A 3 25.23 -1.85 8.09
CA ASP A 3 24.60 -2.73 7.10
C ASP A 3 24.56 -2.07 5.71
N ILE A 4 24.33 -0.75 5.64
CA ILE A 4 24.35 0.00 4.38
C ILE A 4 25.76 0.02 3.76
N ASN A 5 26.80 0.16 4.59
CA ASN A 5 28.17 0.18 4.11
C ASN A 5 28.70 -1.20 3.68
N ALA A 6 27.98 -2.26 3.99
CA ALA A 6 28.29 -3.63 3.57
C ALA A 6 27.62 -4.04 2.25
N LEU A 7 26.76 -3.19 1.69
CA LEU A 7 26.10 -3.44 0.40
C LEU A 7 27.11 -3.33 -0.73
N TYR A 8 27.00 -4.22 -1.68
CA TYR A 8 27.72 -4.17 -2.96
C TYR A 8 26.70 -4.14 -4.12
N THR A 9 27.10 -3.56 -5.23
CA THR A 9 26.28 -3.48 -6.44
C THR A 9 26.51 -4.73 -7.29
N ASP A 10 25.42 -5.19 -7.92
CA ASP A 10 25.42 -6.25 -8.93
C ASP A 10 24.59 -5.76 -10.13
N ASP A 11 24.76 -6.36 -11.30
CA ASP A 11 24.01 -6.00 -12.51
C ASP A 11 22.57 -6.55 -12.52
N MET A 12 22.13 -7.17 -11.41
CA MET A 12 20.82 -7.78 -11.26
C MET A 12 19.92 -6.96 -10.34
N THR A 13 18.68 -6.78 -10.76
CA THR A 13 17.66 -6.07 -10.00
C THR A 13 16.47 -7.00 -9.72
N SER A 14 16.26 -7.34 -8.45
CA SER A 14 15.14 -8.17 -7.98
C SER A 14 14.10 -7.30 -7.27
N LEU A 15 13.52 -6.35 -8.00
CA LEU A 15 12.58 -5.36 -7.45
C LEU A 15 11.33 -6.02 -6.88
N TYR A 16 10.73 -6.97 -7.62
CA TYR A 16 9.47 -7.59 -7.20
C TYR A 16 9.66 -8.52 -6.00
N ASP A 17 10.75 -9.28 -5.95
CA ASP A 17 11.10 -10.10 -4.78
C ASP A 17 11.33 -9.24 -3.53
N ALA A 18 11.99 -8.08 -3.71
CA ALA A 18 12.22 -7.13 -2.62
C ALA A 18 10.92 -6.51 -2.12
N LEU A 19 10.03 -6.08 -3.03
CA LEU A 19 8.72 -5.52 -2.70
C LEU A 19 7.84 -6.56 -1.98
N TYR A 20 7.77 -7.78 -2.50
CA TYR A 20 7.01 -8.87 -1.89
C TYR A 20 7.47 -9.12 -0.45
N THR A 21 8.78 -9.28 -0.26
CA THR A 21 9.38 -9.50 1.06
C THR A 21 9.15 -8.34 2.02
N ALA A 22 9.25 -7.10 1.51
CA ALA A 22 9.00 -5.90 2.32
C ALA A 22 7.54 -5.84 2.79
N VAL A 23 6.58 -6.12 1.91
CA VAL A 23 5.15 -6.17 2.27
C VAL A 23 4.89 -7.22 3.34
N GLU A 24 5.40 -8.46 3.19
CA GLU A 24 5.23 -9.50 4.19
C GLU A 24 5.81 -9.10 5.55
N ARG A 25 6.97 -8.45 5.54
CA ARG A 25 7.63 -7.99 6.77
C ARG A 25 6.85 -6.87 7.46
N VAL A 26 6.35 -5.91 6.70
CA VAL A 26 5.55 -4.78 7.22
C VAL A 26 4.18 -5.27 7.68
N ALA A 27 3.61 -6.30 7.06
CA ALA A 27 2.32 -6.89 7.45
C ALA A 27 2.28 -7.38 8.90
N THR A 28 3.43 -7.70 9.49
CA THR A 28 3.53 -8.13 10.90
C THR A 28 3.61 -6.99 11.90
N GLN A 29 3.71 -5.74 11.41
CA GLN A 29 3.81 -4.56 12.27
C GLN A 29 2.42 -3.98 12.57
N THR A 30 2.35 -3.14 13.61
CA THR A 30 1.14 -2.40 14.00
C THR A 30 1.24 -0.94 13.58
N GLY A 31 0.10 -0.24 13.49
CA GLY A 31 0.01 1.17 13.09
C GLY A 31 -0.08 1.35 11.57
N ALA A 32 0.10 2.59 11.12
CA ALA A 32 0.16 2.93 9.70
C ALA A 32 1.34 2.23 9.02
N ARG A 33 1.10 1.63 7.86
CA ARG A 33 2.09 0.79 7.19
C ARG A 33 2.08 1.05 5.70
N CYS A 34 3.24 1.36 5.16
CA CYS A 34 3.46 1.41 3.71
C CYS A 34 4.83 0.83 3.36
N VAL A 35 5.04 0.56 2.09
CA VAL A 35 6.35 0.23 1.53
C VAL A 35 6.76 1.34 0.59
N ILE A 36 7.96 1.87 0.76
CA ILE A 36 8.57 2.84 -0.15
C ILE A 36 9.83 2.21 -0.74
N ALA A 37 9.87 2.06 -2.04
CA ALA A 37 11.01 1.49 -2.75
C ALA A 37 11.65 2.50 -3.69
N PHE A 38 12.97 2.44 -3.79
CA PHE A 38 13.76 3.18 -4.77
C PHE A 38 14.38 2.20 -5.75
N THR A 39 14.34 2.53 -7.02
CA THR A 39 15.00 1.73 -8.06
C THR A 39 15.57 2.65 -9.15
N ASP A 40 16.75 2.34 -9.62
CA ASP A 40 17.40 2.96 -10.79
C ASP A 40 17.44 2.00 -11.99
N GLY A 41 16.92 0.80 -11.83
CA GLY A 41 16.87 -0.24 -12.84
C GLY A 41 15.52 -0.92 -12.99
N ASN A 42 15.35 -1.59 -14.11
CA ASN A 42 14.21 -2.45 -14.36
C ASN A 42 14.44 -3.81 -13.68
N ASP A 43 13.35 -4.43 -13.21
CA ASP A 43 13.43 -5.80 -12.71
C ASP A 43 13.94 -6.74 -13.83
N ASN A 44 14.93 -7.55 -13.50
CA ASN A 44 15.49 -8.53 -14.42
C ASN A 44 15.87 -9.86 -13.75
N TYR A 45 15.61 -10.00 -12.45
CA TYR A 45 16.06 -11.17 -11.68
C TYR A 45 15.06 -11.69 -10.66
N SER A 46 13.90 -11.06 -10.49
CA SER A 46 12.88 -11.54 -9.54
C SER A 46 12.28 -12.88 -9.96
N ASN A 47 11.93 -13.69 -8.97
CA ASN A 47 11.08 -14.88 -9.14
C ASN A 47 9.59 -14.50 -9.06
N CYS A 48 9.26 -13.49 -8.25
CA CYS A 48 7.92 -12.92 -8.14
C CYS A 48 7.57 -12.12 -9.40
N THR A 49 6.29 -12.09 -9.72
CA THR A 49 5.71 -11.24 -10.75
C THR A 49 5.14 -9.96 -10.15
N PRO A 50 4.88 -8.90 -10.94
CA PRO A 50 4.14 -7.73 -10.48
C PRO A 50 2.80 -8.08 -9.82
N GLN A 51 2.11 -9.11 -10.35
CA GLN A 51 0.84 -9.55 -9.80
C GLN A 51 0.98 -10.16 -8.41
N ASP A 52 2.04 -10.93 -8.14
CA ASP A 52 2.29 -11.49 -6.81
C ASP A 52 2.47 -10.38 -5.77
N VAL A 53 3.17 -9.30 -6.12
CA VAL A 53 3.33 -8.12 -5.26
C VAL A 53 1.99 -7.43 -5.00
N ILE A 54 1.18 -7.24 -6.05
CA ILE A 54 -0.15 -6.63 -5.93
C ILE A 54 -1.04 -7.46 -5.02
N ASP A 55 -1.05 -8.77 -5.19
CA ASP A 55 -1.92 -9.67 -4.43
C ASP A 55 -1.55 -9.71 -2.94
N VAL A 56 -0.25 -9.75 -2.62
CA VAL A 56 0.20 -9.72 -1.22
C VAL A 56 -0.07 -8.36 -0.57
N ALA A 57 0.18 -7.26 -1.28
CA ALA A 57 -0.05 -5.92 -0.77
C ALA A 57 -1.55 -5.66 -0.53
N LYS A 58 -2.42 -6.06 -1.44
CA LYS A 58 -3.89 -5.99 -1.27
C LYS A 58 -4.37 -6.85 -0.11
N ARG A 59 -3.83 -8.06 0.05
CA ARG A 59 -4.20 -8.97 1.15
C ARG A 59 -3.98 -8.34 2.52
N TYR A 60 -2.90 -7.58 2.67
CA TYR A 60 -2.53 -6.96 3.94
C TYR A 60 -2.87 -5.46 4.02
N HIS A 61 -3.52 -4.91 2.97
CA HIS A 61 -3.85 -3.48 2.86
C HIS A 61 -2.64 -2.56 3.08
N ILE A 62 -1.54 -2.88 2.39
CA ILE A 62 -0.30 -2.11 2.47
C ILE A 62 -0.07 -1.38 1.15
N PRO A 63 -0.14 -0.03 1.15
CA PRO A 63 0.20 0.74 -0.05
C PRO A 63 1.68 0.62 -0.38
N VAL A 64 1.98 0.55 -1.67
CA VAL A 64 3.34 0.46 -2.19
C VAL A 64 3.64 1.70 -3.01
N PHE A 65 4.63 2.48 -2.57
CA PHE A 65 5.16 3.64 -3.28
C PHE A 65 6.47 3.25 -3.94
N ILE A 66 6.63 3.59 -5.21
CA ILE A 66 7.84 3.26 -5.97
C ILE A 66 8.40 4.55 -6.57
N ILE A 67 9.68 4.79 -6.33
CA ILE A 67 10.41 5.96 -6.84
C ILE A 67 11.48 5.44 -7.80
N GLY A 68 11.23 5.62 -9.11
CA GLY A 68 12.20 5.35 -10.17
C GLY A 68 13.16 6.50 -10.34
N ILE A 69 14.45 6.20 -10.46
CA ILE A 69 15.52 7.19 -10.66
C ILE A 69 16.07 7.01 -12.07
N GLY A 70 15.96 8.05 -12.89
CA GLY A 70 16.44 8.01 -14.26
C GLY A 70 15.51 7.26 -15.23
N SER A 71 16.05 6.38 -16.07
CA SER A 71 15.32 5.73 -17.16
C SER A 71 14.74 4.37 -16.76
N VAL A 72 13.82 4.36 -15.80
CA VAL A 72 13.11 3.15 -15.38
C VAL A 72 11.85 2.98 -16.22
N ASN A 73 11.58 1.74 -16.69
CA ASN A 73 10.30 1.42 -17.31
C ASN A 73 9.18 1.51 -16.25
N SER A 74 8.24 2.43 -16.47
CA SER A 74 7.22 2.77 -15.49
C SER A 74 5.98 1.86 -15.52
N ASN A 75 5.84 0.95 -16.47
CA ASN A 75 4.59 0.19 -16.65
C ASN A 75 4.24 -0.65 -15.42
N ASP A 76 5.10 -1.59 -15.06
CA ASP A 76 4.85 -2.47 -13.92
C ASP A 76 4.90 -1.74 -12.58
N PRO A 77 5.90 -0.86 -12.30
CA PRO A 77 5.91 -0.07 -11.09
C PRO A 77 4.66 0.81 -10.89
N SER A 78 4.18 1.46 -11.96
CA SER A 78 2.96 2.27 -11.91
C SER A 78 1.72 1.42 -11.64
N GLN A 79 1.65 0.23 -12.23
CA GLN A 79 0.54 -0.69 -12.01
C GLN A 79 0.53 -1.23 -10.57
N ILE A 80 1.68 -1.62 -10.03
CA ILE A 80 1.82 -2.06 -8.65
C ILE A 80 1.36 -0.95 -7.71
N ALA A 81 1.91 0.25 -7.86
CA ALA A 81 1.58 1.38 -7.01
C ALA A 81 0.07 1.71 -7.06
N ALA A 82 -0.49 1.90 -8.25
CA ALA A 82 -1.90 2.25 -8.43
C ALA A 82 -2.87 1.20 -7.85
N GLN A 83 -2.55 -0.09 -8.00
CA GLN A 83 -3.43 -1.15 -7.54
C GLN A 83 -3.33 -1.45 -6.04
N THR A 84 -2.28 -0.96 -5.38
CA THR A 84 -2.06 -1.15 -3.94
C THR A 84 -2.42 0.09 -3.11
N GLY A 85 -2.84 1.18 -3.76
CA GLY A 85 -3.21 2.43 -3.09
C GLY A 85 -2.02 3.37 -2.84
N GLY A 86 -0.86 3.07 -3.40
CA GLY A 86 0.31 3.94 -3.41
C GLY A 86 0.43 4.78 -4.68
N ALA A 87 1.63 5.28 -4.94
CA ALA A 87 1.95 6.09 -6.13
C ALA A 87 3.33 5.74 -6.71
N TYR A 88 3.47 5.94 -8.01
CA TYR A 88 4.76 5.84 -8.71
C TYR A 88 5.28 7.24 -9.04
N TYR A 89 6.53 7.49 -8.71
CA TYR A 89 7.24 8.72 -9.03
C TYR A 89 8.45 8.39 -9.89
N ASN A 90 8.74 9.24 -10.89
CA ASN A 90 9.99 9.17 -11.64
C ASN A 90 10.76 10.46 -11.41
N ILE A 91 11.99 10.36 -10.96
CA ILE A 91 12.88 11.49 -10.69
C ILE A 91 14.16 11.36 -11.48
N ASN A 92 14.65 12.48 -11.98
CA ASN A 92 15.95 12.52 -12.69
C ASN A 92 17.11 12.85 -11.74
N THR A 93 16.80 13.44 -10.59
CA THR A 93 17.78 13.86 -9.58
C THR A 93 17.27 13.61 -8.18
N VAL A 94 18.19 13.38 -7.25
CA VAL A 94 17.87 13.18 -5.84
C VAL A 94 17.30 14.43 -5.14
N ASP A 95 17.43 15.60 -5.76
CA ASP A 95 16.93 16.87 -5.19
C ASP A 95 15.39 16.87 -5.02
N SER A 96 14.69 16.12 -5.85
CA SER A 96 13.22 15.96 -5.78
C SER A 96 12.75 14.98 -4.69
N MET A 97 13.68 14.27 -4.06
CA MET A 97 13.36 13.19 -3.12
C MET A 97 12.65 13.69 -1.86
N GLN A 98 13.08 14.84 -1.34
CA GLN A 98 12.48 15.42 -0.14
C GLN A 98 11.01 15.77 -0.35
N SER A 99 10.67 16.38 -1.48
CA SER A 99 9.28 16.75 -1.78
C SER A 99 8.37 15.53 -1.93
N ILE A 100 8.88 14.43 -2.51
CA ILE A 100 8.14 13.18 -2.62
C ILE A 100 7.93 12.54 -1.24
N TYR A 101 8.95 12.54 -0.39
CA TYR A 101 8.80 12.06 0.98
C TYR A 101 7.76 12.85 1.76
N ASP A 102 7.79 14.17 1.64
CA ASP A 102 6.84 15.04 2.30
C ASP A 102 5.41 14.78 1.77
N GLU A 103 5.24 14.55 0.48
CA GLU A 103 3.96 14.20 -0.14
C GLU A 103 3.44 12.84 0.38
N ILE A 104 4.25 11.79 0.37
CA ILE A 104 3.89 10.46 0.91
C ILE A 104 3.55 10.57 2.39
N TYR A 105 4.34 11.31 3.17
CA TYR A 105 4.10 11.50 4.59
C TYR A 105 2.78 12.23 4.86
N GLN A 106 2.40 13.22 4.05
CA GLN A 106 1.11 13.88 4.17
C GLN A 106 -0.04 12.93 3.81
N MET A 107 0.09 12.15 2.72
CA MET A 107 -0.92 11.15 2.36
C MET A 107 -1.17 10.15 3.48
N GLU A 108 -0.10 9.65 4.12
CA GLU A 108 -0.22 8.69 5.22
C GLU A 108 -0.81 9.32 6.49
N LYS A 109 -0.62 10.61 6.71
CA LYS A 109 -1.20 11.34 7.84
C LYS A 109 -2.68 11.67 7.69
N GLU A 110 -3.17 11.76 6.45
CA GLU A 110 -4.56 12.11 6.17
C GLU A 110 -5.50 10.90 6.17
N LEU A 111 -5.02 9.74 6.60
CA LEU A 111 -5.84 8.54 6.75
C LEU A 111 -6.70 8.63 8.02
N TYR A 112 -7.97 8.29 7.88
CA TYR A 112 -8.91 8.22 8.99
C TYR A 112 -9.25 6.76 9.29
N LEU A 113 -9.17 6.38 10.57
CA LEU A 113 -9.75 5.13 11.04
C LEU A 113 -11.23 5.34 11.34
N VAL A 114 -12.08 4.59 10.68
CA VAL A 114 -13.52 4.59 10.94
C VAL A 114 -13.91 3.23 11.48
N GLU A 115 -14.31 3.18 12.74
CA GLU A 115 -14.88 2.00 13.36
C GLU A 115 -16.40 2.11 13.38
N PHE A 116 -17.09 1.04 13.06
CA PHE A 116 -18.55 0.98 13.14
C PHE A 116 -19.01 -0.43 13.47
N GLU A 117 -20.18 -0.52 14.10
CA GLU A 117 -20.84 -1.79 14.33
C GLU A 117 -21.77 -2.11 13.16
N ASP A 118 -21.61 -3.32 12.59
CA ASP A 118 -22.53 -3.81 11.58
C ASP A 118 -23.75 -4.46 12.26
N ASN A 119 -24.85 -3.74 12.27
CA ASN A 119 -26.13 -4.20 12.81
C ASN A 119 -27.10 -4.70 11.71
N THR A 120 -26.62 -4.92 10.48
CA THR A 120 -27.46 -5.34 9.36
C THR A 120 -27.96 -6.78 9.45
N GLY A 121 -27.35 -7.58 10.33
CA GLY A 121 -27.63 -9.02 10.43
C GLY A 121 -27.08 -9.84 9.25
N ALA A 122 -26.20 -9.25 8.44
CA ALA A 122 -25.56 -9.95 7.34
C ALA A 122 -24.76 -11.15 7.82
N THR A 123 -24.78 -12.23 7.06
CA THR A 123 -24.10 -13.49 7.38
C THR A 123 -22.88 -13.69 6.51
N VAL A 124 -22.03 -14.68 6.84
CA VAL A 124 -20.84 -15.05 6.04
C VAL A 124 -21.11 -15.34 4.57
N LYS A 125 -22.36 -15.51 4.17
CA LYS A 125 -22.76 -15.78 2.78
C LYS A 125 -23.19 -14.52 2.04
N ASP A 126 -23.40 -13.43 2.76
CA ASP A 126 -23.91 -12.19 2.21
C ASP A 126 -22.73 -11.25 1.93
N THR A 127 -22.81 -10.52 0.81
CA THR A 127 -21.89 -9.43 0.56
C THR A 127 -22.53 -8.14 1.05
N ALA A 128 -21.91 -7.52 2.03
CA ALA A 128 -22.31 -6.20 2.52
C ALA A 128 -21.55 -5.11 1.75
N GLN A 129 -22.20 -3.97 1.54
CA GLN A 129 -21.57 -2.79 0.97
C GLN A 129 -21.51 -1.68 2.01
N ILE A 130 -20.35 -1.05 2.10
CA ILE A 130 -20.13 0.15 2.89
C ILE A 130 -19.92 1.31 1.92
N GLU A 131 -20.64 2.39 2.11
CA GLU A 131 -20.35 3.65 1.48
C GLU A 131 -19.80 4.60 2.57
N ALA A 132 -18.56 5.01 2.43
CA ALA A 132 -17.97 6.04 3.26
C ALA A 132 -17.98 7.36 2.49
N GLY A 133 -18.54 8.39 3.10
CA GLY A 133 -18.58 9.74 2.54
C GLY A 133 -17.80 10.69 3.44
N TYR A 134 -16.94 11.48 2.84
CA TYR A 134 -16.26 12.61 3.47
C TYR A 134 -16.83 13.91 2.90
N HIS A 135 -17.16 14.85 3.76
CA HIS A 135 -17.63 16.16 3.35
C HIS A 135 -17.02 17.26 4.22
N SER A 136 -16.34 18.19 3.60
CA SER A 136 -15.85 19.42 4.22
C SER A 136 -16.45 20.65 3.52
N LEU A 137 -16.13 21.84 3.99
CA LEU A 137 -16.61 23.09 3.38
C LEU A 137 -16.09 23.29 1.94
N GLU A 138 -14.96 22.68 1.58
CA GLU A 138 -14.30 22.88 0.30
C GLU A 138 -14.22 21.62 -0.55
N TYR A 139 -14.28 20.45 0.06
CA TYR A 139 -14.08 19.15 -0.61
C TYR A 139 -15.08 18.10 -0.13
N GLY A 140 -15.43 17.18 -1.00
CA GLY A 140 -16.25 16.03 -0.67
C GLY A 140 -15.89 14.87 -1.57
N GLY A 141 -15.96 13.67 -1.01
CA GLY A 141 -15.72 12.43 -1.74
C GLY A 141 -16.53 11.28 -1.16
N LYS A 142 -16.72 10.24 -1.98
CA LYS A 142 -17.35 8.99 -1.56
C LYS A 142 -16.52 7.83 -2.06
N CYS A 143 -16.43 6.80 -1.25
CA CYS A 143 -15.91 5.50 -1.67
C CYS A 143 -16.87 4.40 -1.24
N SER A 144 -16.90 3.34 -2.02
CA SER A 144 -17.71 2.15 -1.72
C SER A 144 -16.79 0.94 -1.59
N TYR A 145 -17.03 0.16 -0.58
CA TYR A 145 -16.29 -1.08 -0.33
C TYR A 145 -17.28 -2.23 -0.11
N SER A 146 -17.02 -3.37 -0.75
CA SER A 146 -17.81 -4.59 -0.55
C SER A 146 -17.02 -5.59 0.27
N TYR A 147 -17.63 -6.15 1.28
CA TYR A 147 -17.00 -7.14 2.15
C TYR A 147 -17.96 -8.27 2.48
N THR A 148 -17.39 -9.40 2.86
CA THR A 148 -18.14 -10.54 3.40
C THR A 148 -17.87 -10.60 4.91
N PRO A 149 -18.90 -10.49 5.75
CA PRO A 149 -18.75 -10.55 7.20
C PRO A 149 -18.03 -11.82 7.64
N ASN A 150 -17.09 -11.69 8.57
CA ASN A 150 -16.40 -12.82 9.18
C ASN A 150 -17.06 -13.20 10.51
N VAL A 151 -17.90 -14.21 10.48
CA VAL A 151 -18.70 -14.67 11.64
C VAL A 151 -17.86 -15.18 12.81
N LEU A 152 -16.57 -15.44 12.61
CA LEU A 152 -15.70 -15.95 13.68
C LEU A 152 -15.36 -14.91 14.76
N LEU A 153 -15.64 -13.63 14.54
CA LEU A 153 -15.19 -12.56 15.44
C LEU A 153 -16.26 -12.04 16.41
N ASN A 154 -17.50 -12.11 16.09
CA ASN A 154 -18.64 -11.85 17.00
C ASN A 154 -19.95 -11.84 16.17
N PRO A 155 -21.00 -12.61 16.51
CA PRO A 155 -22.24 -12.61 15.72
C PRO A 155 -22.99 -11.27 15.73
N ASN A 156 -22.59 -10.32 16.55
CA ASN A 156 -23.28 -9.05 16.73
C ASN A 156 -22.42 -7.80 16.45
N SER A 157 -21.15 -7.97 16.07
CA SER A 157 -20.30 -6.83 15.75
C SER A 157 -19.23 -7.23 14.73
N THR A 158 -19.12 -6.49 13.66
CA THR A 158 -18.04 -6.62 12.69
C THR A 158 -17.22 -5.33 12.72
N SER A 159 -16.00 -5.43 13.24
CA SER A 159 -15.06 -4.32 13.21
C SER A 159 -14.20 -4.45 11.95
N ILE A 160 -14.29 -3.49 11.06
CA ILE A 160 -13.43 -3.39 9.88
C ILE A 160 -12.35 -2.37 10.21
N TYR A 161 -11.12 -2.85 10.27
CA TYR A 161 -9.96 -1.99 10.46
C TYR A 161 -9.39 -1.64 9.10
N GLN A 162 -9.52 -0.39 8.70
CA GLN A 162 -8.68 0.19 7.68
C GLN A 162 -7.54 0.89 8.40
N ASN A 163 -6.31 0.40 8.23
CA ASN A 163 -5.15 0.92 8.95
C ASN A 163 -4.90 2.37 8.55
N GLY A 164 -5.10 3.27 9.50
CA GLY A 164 -4.66 4.65 9.42
C GLY A 164 -3.72 4.97 10.58
N PRO A 165 -2.93 6.02 10.51
CA PRO A 165 -2.09 6.44 11.62
C PRO A 165 -2.95 6.93 12.80
N GLU A 166 -2.52 6.59 14.02
CA GLU A 166 -2.94 7.26 15.24
C GLU A 166 -2.42 8.69 15.29
#